data_d26803e367201d4049924a4693e0deea
#
_entry.id   d26803e367201d4049924a4693e0deea
#
_cell.length_a   1.000
_cell.length_b   1.000
_cell.length_c   1.000
_cell.angle_alpha   90.00
_cell.angle_beta   90.00
_cell.angle_gamma   90.00
#
_symmetry.space_group_name_H-M   'P 1'
#
loop_
_entity.id
_entity.type
_entity.pdbx_description
1 polymer ?
#
loop_
_entity_poly.entity_id
_entity_poly.type
_entity_poly.pdbx_seq_one_letter_code
_entity_poly.pdbx_strand_id
1 'polypeptide(L)'
;AIKINIKNKCQTDEVLDMSKLQIIDLHVSVEGKEILKGVNLEINTGEFHVIMGPNGTGKSTLVSTIMGHYKYEVTKGQILLDGEDVLKMSVDERSRKGIFLAMQYPSEIEGVTNSDFIKAALHARALPGEKFSLLKYIKSFEQATKELKMRSDLPHRYVNVGFSGGEKKRNEILQMKMLKPKFALLDEIDSGLDVDALRIVGENVNNMKSPDFGALIITHYERLLDYLNIDKVHVLMNGKVITEGGLELIEKIDAEGYDWLKEEYNLEDEANEVRAAGIIGTCAVKNTLGDKNE
;
A
#
# COMPACT_ATOMS: atom_id res chain seq x y z
N ALA A 1 -53.76 40.58 -8.18
CA ALA A 1 -53.44 39.16 -8.34
C ALA A 1 -51.90 39.04 -8.52
N ILE A 2 -51.18 38.76 -7.44
CA ILE A 2 -49.73 38.56 -7.44
C ILE A 2 -49.50 37.06 -7.65
N LYS A 3 -48.93 36.67 -8.78
CA LYS A 3 -48.48 35.30 -9.03
C LYS A 3 -47.09 35.12 -8.39
N ILE A 4 -47.04 34.39 -7.28
CA ILE A 4 -45.81 33.93 -6.67
C ILE A 4 -45.34 32.69 -7.46
N ASN A 5 -44.24 32.85 -8.19
CA ASN A 5 -43.58 31.78 -8.94
C ASN A 5 -42.57 31.08 -8.02
N ILE A 6 -43.02 30.02 -7.37
CA ILE A 6 -42.15 29.14 -6.58
C ILE A 6 -41.41 28.24 -7.57
N LYS A 7 -40.19 28.61 -7.95
CA LYS A 7 -39.26 27.69 -8.57
C LYS A 7 -38.76 26.72 -7.49
N ASN A 8 -39.32 25.53 -7.48
CA ASN A 8 -38.73 24.39 -6.78
C ASN A 8 -37.36 24.11 -7.42
N LYS A 9 -36.32 24.54 -6.72
CA LYS A 9 -34.98 24.08 -6.97
C LYS A 9 -34.88 22.67 -6.38
N CYS A 10 -35.10 21.65 -7.23
CA CYS A 10 -34.70 20.28 -6.90
C CYS A 10 -33.21 20.30 -6.63
N GLN A 11 -32.83 20.22 -5.36
CA GLN A 11 -31.50 19.79 -4.98
C GLN A 11 -31.46 18.32 -5.38
N THR A 12 -30.86 18.04 -6.53
CA THR A 12 -30.30 16.72 -6.80
C THR A 12 -29.10 16.62 -5.83
N ASP A 13 -29.26 15.84 -4.77
CA ASP A 13 -28.15 15.30 -4.03
C ASP A 13 -27.28 14.57 -5.09
N GLU A 14 -26.19 15.21 -5.51
CA GLU A 14 -25.11 14.52 -6.21
C GLU A 14 -24.59 13.49 -5.20
N VAL A 15 -25.06 12.27 -5.33
CA VAL A 15 -24.42 11.10 -4.72
C VAL A 15 -23.03 11.10 -5.35
N LEU A 16 -22.04 11.59 -4.62
CA LEU A 16 -20.61 11.44 -4.97
C LEU A 16 -20.41 9.94 -5.17
N ASP A 17 -20.22 9.53 -6.42
CA ASP A 17 -20.01 8.14 -6.80
C ASP A 17 -18.59 7.77 -6.37
N MET A 18 -18.44 7.40 -5.07
CA MET A 18 -17.14 7.04 -4.49
C MET A 18 -16.69 5.72 -5.12
N SER A 19 -15.48 5.73 -5.68
CA SER A 19 -14.87 4.51 -6.16
C SER A 19 -14.56 3.56 -5.01
N LYS A 20 -14.65 2.25 -5.25
CA LYS A 20 -14.54 1.21 -4.24
C LYS A 20 -13.53 0.14 -4.67
N LEU A 21 -12.60 -0.18 -3.75
CA LEU A 21 -11.70 -1.33 -3.85
C LEU A 21 -12.15 -2.38 -2.83
N GLN A 22 -12.55 -3.57 -3.32
CA GLN A 22 -13.03 -4.67 -2.48
C GLN A 22 -12.13 -5.89 -2.63
N ILE A 23 -11.79 -6.50 -1.51
CA ILE A 23 -11.09 -7.77 -1.41
C ILE A 23 -12.05 -8.73 -0.71
N ILE A 24 -12.34 -9.86 -1.35
CA ILE A 24 -13.38 -10.79 -0.90
C ILE A 24 -12.79 -12.20 -0.81
N ASP A 25 -12.73 -12.73 0.41
CA ASP A 25 -12.27 -14.10 0.72
C ASP A 25 -10.95 -14.44 0.00
N LEU A 26 -9.98 -13.52 0.06
CA LEU A 26 -8.73 -13.61 -0.71
C LEU A 26 -7.75 -14.59 -0.06
N HIS A 27 -7.40 -15.63 -0.80
CA HIS A 27 -6.36 -16.61 -0.47
C HIS A 27 -5.19 -16.47 -1.42
N VAL A 28 -3.97 -16.41 -0.88
CA VAL A 28 -2.76 -16.21 -1.67
C VAL A 28 -1.66 -17.13 -1.20
N SER A 29 -1.00 -17.78 -2.15
CA SER A 29 0.16 -18.63 -1.91
C SER A 29 1.44 -18.07 -2.52
N VAL A 30 2.57 -18.39 -1.90
CA VAL A 30 3.92 -18.11 -2.37
C VAL A 30 4.71 -19.42 -2.27
N GLU A 31 5.26 -19.89 -3.40
CA GLU A 31 6.05 -21.13 -3.45
C GLU A 31 5.32 -22.33 -2.79
N GLY A 32 4.01 -22.39 -2.98
CA GLY A 32 3.16 -23.46 -2.44
C GLY A 32 2.76 -23.29 -0.97
N LYS A 33 3.25 -22.27 -0.26
CA LYS A 33 2.82 -21.94 1.10
C LYS A 33 1.72 -20.88 1.07
N GLU A 34 0.57 -21.17 1.69
CA GLU A 34 -0.52 -20.20 1.83
C GLU A 34 -0.14 -19.13 2.85
N ILE A 35 -0.19 -17.85 2.42
CA ILE A 35 0.15 -16.69 3.24
C ILE A 35 -1.11 -15.91 3.64
N LEU A 36 -2.03 -15.65 2.69
CA LEU A 36 -3.33 -15.05 3.00
C LEU A 36 -4.40 -16.13 2.99
N LYS A 37 -5.24 -16.10 4.00
CA LYS A 37 -6.17 -17.21 4.35
C LYS A 37 -7.61 -16.70 4.48
N GLY A 38 -8.12 -16.05 3.41
CA GLY A 38 -9.49 -15.52 3.37
C GLY A 38 -9.59 -14.08 3.87
N VAL A 39 -8.76 -13.17 3.33
CA VAL A 39 -8.79 -11.74 3.66
C VAL A 39 -10.02 -11.08 3.05
N ASN A 40 -10.76 -10.34 3.89
CA ASN A 40 -11.85 -9.47 3.48
C ASN A 40 -11.50 -8.03 3.86
N LEU A 41 -11.62 -7.10 2.89
CA LEU A 41 -11.33 -5.68 3.08
C LEU A 41 -12.09 -4.86 2.06
N GLU A 42 -12.63 -3.72 2.47
CA GLU A 42 -13.29 -2.76 1.59
C GLU A 42 -12.77 -1.37 1.91
N ILE A 43 -12.41 -0.61 0.88
CA ILE A 43 -11.92 0.77 0.99
C ILE A 43 -12.65 1.61 -0.05
N ASN A 44 -13.16 2.77 0.37
CA ASN A 44 -13.74 3.76 -0.53
C ASN A 44 -12.76 4.91 -0.77
N THR A 45 -12.87 5.59 -1.91
CA THR A 45 -12.18 6.88 -2.06
C THR A 45 -12.68 7.83 -0.97
N GLY A 46 -11.80 8.73 -0.49
CA GLY A 46 -12.07 9.54 0.70
C GLY A 46 -11.60 8.93 2.01
N GLU A 47 -11.31 7.62 2.04
CA GLU A 47 -10.91 6.91 3.25
C GLU A 47 -9.43 6.55 3.26
N PHE A 48 -8.80 6.67 4.43
CA PHE A 48 -7.48 6.17 4.73
C PHE A 48 -7.56 5.02 5.72
N HIS A 49 -7.21 3.83 5.23
CA HIS A 49 -7.16 2.62 6.02
C HIS A 49 -5.73 2.22 6.35
N VAL A 50 -5.50 1.75 7.56
CA VAL A 50 -4.21 1.24 8.02
C VAL A 50 -4.28 -0.26 8.22
N ILE A 51 -3.26 -0.98 7.77
CA ILE A 51 -3.05 -2.39 8.13
C ILE A 51 -1.88 -2.48 9.10
N MET A 52 -2.14 -3.01 10.27
CA MET A 52 -1.16 -3.36 11.29
C MET A 52 -1.06 -4.87 11.46
N GLY A 53 -0.03 -5.32 12.15
CA GLY A 53 0.18 -6.73 12.48
C GLY A 53 1.65 -7.10 12.55
N PRO A 54 2.02 -8.22 13.17
CA PRO A 54 3.39 -8.69 13.26
C PRO A 54 4.06 -8.87 11.89
N ASN A 55 5.39 -8.97 11.88
CA ASN A 55 6.13 -9.26 10.65
C ASN A 55 5.81 -10.67 10.14
N GLY A 56 5.73 -10.80 8.80
CA GLY A 56 5.45 -12.10 8.17
C GLY A 56 3.97 -12.49 8.09
N THR A 57 3.03 -11.67 8.55
CA THR A 57 1.60 -11.98 8.55
C THR A 57 0.91 -11.81 7.19
N GLY A 58 1.63 -11.29 6.17
CA GLY A 58 1.11 -11.16 4.81
C GLY A 58 0.71 -9.74 4.39
N LYS A 59 1.06 -8.68 5.15
CA LYS A 59 0.71 -7.29 4.81
C LYS A 59 1.23 -6.86 3.43
N SER A 60 2.53 -6.98 3.19
CA SER A 60 3.15 -6.66 1.89
C SER A 60 2.71 -7.63 0.78
N THR A 61 2.40 -8.89 1.14
CA THR A 61 1.80 -9.87 0.23
C THR A 61 0.46 -9.36 -0.29
N LEU A 62 -0.39 -8.81 0.58
CA LEU A 62 -1.70 -8.30 0.19
C LEU A 62 -1.58 -7.17 -0.85
N VAL A 63 -0.82 -6.12 -0.56
CA VAL A 63 -0.70 -4.97 -1.49
C VAL A 63 0.01 -5.34 -2.79
N SER A 64 1.01 -6.24 -2.72
CA SER A 64 1.69 -6.75 -3.92
C SER A 64 0.77 -7.62 -4.78
N THR A 65 -0.12 -8.42 -4.17
CA THR A 65 -1.14 -9.21 -4.87
C THR A 65 -2.16 -8.31 -5.56
N ILE A 66 -2.65 -7.26 -4.87
CA ILE A 66 -3.56 -6.26 -5.47
C ILE A 66 -2.91 -5.63 -6.70
N MET A 67 -1.59 -5.35 -6.66
CA MET A 67 -0.88 -4.79 -7.81
C MET A 67 -0.50 -5.83 -8.88
N GLY A 68 -0.63 -7.13 -8.60
CA GLY A 68 -0.39 -8.20 -9.57
C GLY A 68 1.06 -8.64 -9.68
N HIS A 69 1.79 -8.63 -8.56
CA HIS A 69 3.17 -9.10 -8.54
C HIS A 69 3.25 -10.62 -8.80
N TYR A 70 4.05 -11.04 -9.76
CA TYR A 70 4.12 -12.39 -10.33
C TYR A 70 4.46 -13.52 -9.34
N LYS A 71 5.04 -13.22 -8.20
CA LYS A 71 5.39 -14.22 -7.16
C LYS A 71 4.17 -14.72 -6.37
N TYR A 72 3.07 -13.99 -6.41
CA TYR A 72 1.90 -14.25 -5.58
C TYR A 72 0.80 -14.92 -6.40
N GLU A 73 0.44 -16.13 -6.03
CA GLU A 73 -0.61 -16.91 -6.68
C GLU A 73 -1.92 -16.79 -5.89
N VAL A 74 -2.94 -16.23 -6.52
CA VAL A 74 -4.29 -16.18 -5.93
C VAL A 74 -4.95 -17.52 -6.15
N THR A 75 -5.19 -18.25 -5.06
CA THR A 75 -5.79 -19.59 -5.09
C THR A 75 -7.31 -19.54 -4.95
N LYS A 76 -7.85 -18.49 -4.28
CA LYS A 76 -9.29 -18.31 -4.07
C LYS A 76 -9.59 -16.84 -3.79
N GLY A 77 -10.84 -16.43 -4.01
CA GLY A 77 -11.34 -15.10 -3.71
C GLY A 77 -11.33 -14.16 -4.91
N GLN A 78 -11.62 -12.89 -4.65
CA GLN A 78 -11.76 -11.86 -5.68
C GLN A 78 -11.17 -10.53 -5.20
N ILE A 79 -10.68 -9.72 -6.15
CA ILE A 79 -10.34 -8.31 -5.94
C ILE A 79 -11.12 -7.52 -6.98
N LEU A 80 -11.97 -6.61 -6.52
CA LEU A 80 -12.84 -5.80 -7.38
C LEU A 80 -12.51 -4.32 -7.23
N LEU A 81 -12.38 -3.62 -8.35
CA LEU A 81 -12.31 -2.16 -8.41
C LEU A 81 -13.54 -1.66 -9.15
N ASP A 82 -14.42 -0.94 -8.47
CA ASP A 82 -15.71 -0.46 -9.03
C ASP A 82 -16.52 -1.60 -9.68
N GLY A 83 -16.46 -2.83 -9.09
CA GLY A 83 -17.11 -4.03 -9.59
C GLY A 83 -16.37 -4.77 -10.71
N GLU A 84 -15.28 -4.22 -11.25
CA GLU A 84 -14.43 -4.88 -12.24
C GLU A 84 -13.40 -5.80 -11.56
N ASP A 85 -13.20 -7.00 -12.09
CA ASP A 85 -12.28 -7.99 -11.55
C ASP A 85 -10.80 -7.62 -11.83
N VAL A 86 -10.10 -7.17 -10.79
CA VAL A 86 -8.69 -6.74 -10.85
C VAL A 86 -7.76 -7.91 -11.17
N LEU A 87 -8.13 -9.14 -10.79
CA LEU A 87 -7.27 -10.31 -11.04
C LEU A 87 -7.13 -10.65 -12.52
N LYS A 88 -8.08 -10.21 -13.36
CA LYS A 88 -8.03 -10.37 -14.82
C LYS A 88 -7.23 -9.27 -15.53
N MET A 89 -6.84 -8.21 -14.80
CA MET A 89 -6.12 -7.08 -15.35
C MET A 89 -4.60 -7.31 -15.27
N SER A 90 -3.88 -6.91 -16.32
CA SER A 90 -2.42 -6.77 -16.27
C SER A 90 -1.98 -5.67 -15.29
N VAL A 91 -0.72 -5.67 -14.86
CA VAL A 91 -0.18 -4.67 -13.91
C VAL A 91 -0.37 -3.23 -14.42
N ASP A 92 -0.15 -3.00 -15.70
CA ASP A 92 -0.31 -1.69 -16.32
C ASP A 92 -1.80 -1.28 -16.44
N GLU A 93 -2.71 -2.23 -16.66
CA GLU A 93 -4.16 -1.96 -16.63
C GLU A 93 -4.63 -1.57 -15.23
N ARG A 94 -4.17 -2.26 -14.17
CA ARG A 94 -4.46 -1.88 -12.78
C ARG A 94 -3.98 -0.46 -12.50
N SER A 95 -2.77 -0.11 -12.94
CA SER A 95 -2.25 1.24 -12.81
C SER A 95 -3.07 2.26 -13.58
N ARG A 96 -3.48 1.98 -14.83
CA ARG A 96 -4.35 2.87 -15.62
C ARG A 96 -5.73 3.07 -15.01
N LYS A 97 -6.28 2.04 -14.38
CA LYS A 97 -7.55 2.11 -13.62
C LYS A 97 -7.44 2.93 -12.33
N GLY A 98 -6.24 3.31 -11.92
CA GLY A 98 -6.01 4.20 -10.80
C GLY A 98 -5.48 3.54 -9.53
N ILE A 99 -4.95 2.32 -9.59
CA ILE A 99 -4.23 1.72 -8.46
C ILE A 99 -2.75 2.15 -8.55
N PHE A 100 -2.17 2.52 -7.41
CA PHE A 100 -0.75 2.87 -7.26
C PHE A 100 -0.15 2.11 -6.09
N LEU A 101 1.07 1.60 -6.25
CA LEU A 101 1.83 0.97 -5.18
C LEU A 101 3.12 1.75 -4.92
N ALA A 102 3.27 2.27 -3.70
CA ALA A 102 4.55 2.70 -3.17
C ALA A 102 5.22 1.50 -2.50
N MET A 103 6.37 1.11 -3.02
CA MET A 103 7.06 -0.12 -2.61
C MET A 103 7.93 0.11 -1.38
N GLN A 104 8.10 -0.93 -0.56
CA GLN A 104 9.04 -0.90 0.56
C GLN A 104 10.47 -0.54 0.09
N TYR A 105 10.91 -1.11 -1.03
CA TYR A 105 12.23 -0.85 -1.64
C TYR A 105 12.06 -0.37 -3.09
N PRO A 106 12.03 0.96 -3.33
CA PRO A 106 11.88 1.50 -4.67
C PRO A 106 13.08 1.18 -5.56
N SER A 107 12.80 0.64 -6.75
CA SER A 107 13.84 0.26 -7.72
C SER A 107 14.52 1.47 -8.35
N GLU A 108 15.80 1.30 -8.74
CA GLU A 108 16.56 2.25 -9.53
C GLU A 108 16.38 1.94 -11.03
N ILE A 109 16.21 2.99 -11.85
CA ILE A 109 16.08 2.84 -13.31
C ILE A 109 17.11 3.75 -13.98
N GLU A 110 18.23 3.17 -14.38
CA GLU A 110 19.27 3.89 -15.11
C GLU A 110 18.80 4.28 -16.51
N GLY A 111 19.22 5.44 -16.97
CA GLY A 111 18.92 5.94 -18.32
C GLY A 111 17.52 6.54 -18.48
N VAL A 112 16.64 6.45 -17.48
CA VAL A 112 15.30 7.04 -17.52
C VAL A 112 15.22 8.17 -16.49
N THR A 113 14.97 9.40 -16.93
CA THR A 113 14.83 10.53 -16.02
C THR A 113 13.48 10.49 -15.29
N ASN A 114 13.39 11.10 -14.08
CA ASN A 114 12.11 11.21 -13.38
C ASN A 114 11.05 11.91 -14.23
N SER A 115 11.44 12.94 -14.98
CA SER A 115 10.53 13.64 -15.87
C SER A 115 9.99 12.75 -16.98
N ASP A 116 10.83 11.94 -17.62
CA ASP A 116 10.41 11.09 -18.73
C ASP A 116 9.57 9.91 -18.22
N PHE A 117 9.93 9.33 -17.08
CA PHE A 117 9.16 8.27 -16.43
C PHE A 117 7.73 8.73 -16.14
N ILE A 118 7.57 9.87 -15.46
CA ILE A 118 6.25 10.39 -15.10
C ILE A 118 5.45 10.81 -16.32
N LYS A 119 6.09 11.44 -17.34
CA LYS A 119 5.42 11.77 -18.60
C LYS A 119 4.89 10.51 -19.31
N ALA A 120 5.73 9.46 -19.42
CA ALA A 120 5.32 8.21 -20.04
C ALA A 120 4.10 7.59 -19.32
N ALA A 121 4.12 7.58 -17.97
CA ALA A 121 3.02 7.08 -17.17
C ALA A 121 1.73 7.93 -17.34
N LEU A 122 1.84 9.26 -17.40
CA LEU A 122 0.70 10.14 -17.67
C LEU A 122 0.13 9.93 -19.07
N HIS A 123 0.98 9.79 -20.08
CA HIS A 123 0.53 9.48 -21.45
C HIS A 123 -0.18 8.13 -21.55
N ALA A 124 0.30 7.12 -20.82
CA ALA A 124 -0.33 5.80 -20.79
C ALA A 124 -1.73 5.81 -20.11
N ARG A 125 -2.00 6.80 -19.25
CA ARG A 125 -3.28 6.99 -18.55
C ARG A 125 -4.23 7.96 -19.26
N ALA A 126 -3.72 8.76 -20.22
CA ALA A 126 -4.51 9.76 -20.91
C ALA A 126 -5.68 9.13 -21.70
N LEU A 127 -6.85 9.75 -21.62
CA LEU A 127 -8.00 9.33 -22.40
C LEU A 127 -7.83 9.71 -23.89
N PRO A 128 -8.46 8.97 -24.82
CA PRO A 128 -8.44 9.33 -26.23
C PRO A 128 -8.90 10.76 -26.47
N GLY A 129 -8.04 11.59 -27.08
CA GLY A 129 -8.31 13.00 -27.35
C GLY A 129 -7.92 13.98 -26.24
N GLU A 130 -7.46 13.52 -25.10
CA GLU A 130 -6.95 14.38 -24.04
C GLU A 130 -5.61 15.01 -24.44
N LYS A 131 -5.53 16.35 -24.34
CA LYS A 131 -4.32 17.09 -24.71
C LYS A 131 -3.37 17.22 -23.51
N PHE A 132 -2.18 16.67 -23.63
CA PHE A 132 -1.12 16.89 -22.65
C PHE A 132 -0.65 18.35 -22.66
N SER A 133 -0.72 19.02 -21.53
CA SER A 133 -0.22 20.39 -21.35
C SER A 133 1.14 20.39 -20.67
N LEU A 134 2.20 20.62 -21.45
CA LEU A 134 3.58 20.68 -20.95
C LEU A 134 3.74 21.74 -19.85
N LEU A 135 3.11 22.91 -20.00
CA LEU A 135 3.20 23.98 -19.00
C LEU A 135 2.55 23.60 -17.66
N LYS A 136 1.38 22.93 -17.71
CA LYS A 136 0.74 22.41 -16.49
C LYS A 136 1.60 21.34 -15.84
N TYR A 137 2.16 20.43 -16.64
CA TYR A 137 3.07 19.39 -16.18
C TYR A 137 4.28 19.96 -15.43
N ILE A 138 5.01 20.90 -16.05
CA ILE A 138 6.20 21.52 -15.45
C ILE A 138 5.84 22.19 -14.12
N LYS A 139 4.78 23.02 -14.08
CA LYS A 139 4.33 23.67 -12.86
C LYS A 139 3.96 22.68 -11.76
N SER A 140 3.23 21.63 -12.10
CA SER A 140 2.84 20.59 -11.12
C SER A 140 4.06 19.84 -10.59
N PHE A 141 5.03 19.53 -11.46
CA PHE A 141 6.27 18.86 -11.06
C PHE A 141 7.12 19.74 -10.12
N GLU A 142 7.32 21.01 -10.46
CA GLU A 142 8.03 21.98 -9.62
C GLU A 142 7.35 22.15 -8.26
N GLN A 143 6.03 22.25 -8.24
CA GLN A 143 5.23 22.35 -7.02
C GLN A 143 5.45 21.13 -6.13
N ALA A 144 5.27 19.92 -6.68
CA ALA A 144 5.44 18.66 -5.94
C ALA A 144 6.89 18.50 -5.42
N THR A 145 7.89 18.87 -6.25
CA THR A 145 9.31 18.85 -5.86
C THR A 145 9.57 19.77 -4.65
N LYS A 146 8.99 20.97 -4.68
CA LYS A 146 9.12 21.96 -3.59
C LYS A 146 8.43 21.49 -2.30
N GLU A 147 7.20 20.96 -2.40
CA GLU A 147 6.43 20.47 -1.25
C GLU A 147 7.14 19.31 -0.55
N LEU A 148 7.77 18.42 -1.32
CA LEU A 148 8.55 17.28 -0.83
C LEU A 148 10.00 17.64 -0.45
N LYS A 149 10.37 18.92 -0.51
CA LYS A 149 11.73 19.45 -0.22
C LYS A 149 12.82 18.66 -0.95
N MET A 150 12.56 18.32 -2.21
CA MET A 150 13.54 17.67 -3.08
C MET A 150 14.34 18.69 -3.88
N ARG A 151 15.45 18.25 -4.44
CA ARG A 151 16.35 19.11 -5.24
C ARG A 151 15.66 19.55 -6.54
N SER A 152 15.94 20.77 -6.99
CA SER A 152 15.37 21.32 -8.22
C SER A 152 15.83 20.62 -9.51
N ASP A 153 16.97 19.90 -9.47
CA ASP A 153 17.49 19.10 -10.59
C ASP A 153 16.82 17.72 -10.74
N LEU A 154 15.91 17.36 -9.82
CA LEU A 154 15.20 16.08 -9.79
C LEU A 154 14.58 15.67 -11.13
N PRO A 155 13.95 16.55 -11.94
CA PRO A 155 13.38 16.15 -13.22
C PRO A 155 14.38 15.50 -14.17
N HIS A 156 15.65 15.89 -14.09
CA HIS A 156 16.74 15.45 -14.97
C HIS A 156 17.56 14.28 -14.38
N ARG A 157 17.36 13.94 -13.13
CA ARG A 157 18.02 12.78 -12.50
C ARG A 157 17.31 11.48 -12.88
N TYR A 158 18.09 10.42 -13.04
CA TYR A 158 17.54 9.08 -13.26
C TYR A 158 16.72 8.62 -12.05
N VAL A 159 15.67 7.83 -12.32
CA VAL A 159 14.72 7.38 -11.28
C VAL A 159 15.48 6.62 -10.20
N ASN A 160 15.49 7.19 -9.00
CA ASN A 160 16.07 6.64 -7.77
C ASN A 160 17.59 6.36 -7.79
N VAL A 161 18.31 6.59 -8.89
CA VAL A 161 19.74 6.28 -9.00
C VAL A 161 20.54 7.23 -8.11
N GLY A 162 21.26 6.64 -7.17
CA GLY A 162 22.07 7.38 -6.19
C GLY A 162 21.26 8.21 -5.20
N PHE A 163 19.98 7.90 -5.01
CA PHE A 163 19.15 8.52 -3.98
C PHE A 163 19.36 7.83 -2.64
N SER A 164 19.35 8.61 -1.56
CA SER A 164 19.20 8.06 -0.21
C SER A 164 17.83 7.38 -0.05
N GLY A 165 17.67 6.54 0.99
CA GLY A 165 16.38 5.89 1.29
C GLY A 165 15.24 6.90 1.39
N GLY A 166 15.46 8.00 2.12
CA GLY A 166 14.47 9.06 2.27
C GLY A 166 14.17 9.81 0.97
N GLU A 167 15.16 10.01 0.09
CA GLU A 167 14.91 10.58 -1.23
C GLU A 167 14.10 9.65 -2.12
N LYS A 168 14.34 8.34 -2.09
CA LYS A 168 13.58 7.33 -2.83
C LYS A 168 12.10 7.35 -2.41
N LYS A 169 11.83 7.36 -1.11
CA LYS A 169 10.45 7.43 -0.58
C LYS A 169 9.75 8.71 -0.99
N ARG A 170 10.40 9.87 -0.81
CA ARG A 170 9.84 11.15 -1.28
C ARG A 170 9.61 11.18 -2.79
N ASN A 171 10.47 10.52 -3.58
CA ASN A 171 10.27 10.42 -5.02
C ASN A 171 9.05 9.56 -5.39
N GLU A 172 8.75 8.50 -4.66
CA GLU A 172 7.49 7.74 -4.84
C GLU A 172 6.25 8.58 -4.54
N ILE A 173 6.28 9.38 -3.44
CA ILE A 173 5.18 10.30 -3.14
C ILE A 173 5.04 11.38 -4.22
N LEU A 174 6.15 11.86 -4.81
CA LEU A 174 6.09 12.75 -5.96
C LEU A 174 5.41 12.10 -7.16
N GLN A 175 5.77 10.86 -7.49
CA GLN A 175 5.13 10.09 -8.56
C GLN A 175 3.64 9.95 -8.29
N MET A 176 3.24 9.57 -7.08
CA MET A 176 1.84 9.45 -6.66
C MET A 176 1.08 10.79 -6.83
N LYS A 177 1.67 11.91 -6.37
CA LYS A 177 1.07 13.26 -6.53
C LYS A 177 0.88 13.64 -8.00
N MET A 178 1.83 13.29 -8.86
CA MET A 178 1.75 13.59 -10.29
C MET A 178 0.74 12.69 -11.02
N LEU A 179 0.66 11.41 -10.65
CA LEU A 179 -0.20 10.43 -11.29
C LEU A 179 -1.66 10.46 -10.80
N LYS A 180 -1.91 11.01 -9.60
CA LYS A 180 -3.23 11.14 -8.99
C LYS A 180 -4.05 9.84 -9.10
N PRO A 181 -3.62 8.76 -8.44
CA PRO A 181 -4.38 7.50 -8.45
C PRO A 181 -5.70 7.65 -7.71
N LYS A 182 -6.64 6.71 -7.93
CA LYS A 182 -7.84 6.56 -7.10
C LYS A 182 -7.51 5.91 -5.76
N PHE A 183 -6.66 4.88 -5.78
CA PHE A 183 -6.21 4.17 -4.59
C PHE A 183 -4.69 4.07 -4.55
N ALA A 184 -4.11 4.46 -3.43
CA ALA A 184 -2.71 4.25 -3.13
C ALA A 184 -2.53 3.11 -2.12
N LEU A 185 -1.67 2.17 -2.46
CA LEU A 185 -1.19 1.11 -1.58
C LEU A 185 0.19 1.51 -1.11
N LEU A 186 0.34 1.84 0.17
CA LEU A 186 1.57 2.40 0.73
C LEU A 186 2.23 1.38 1.64
N ASP A 187 3.31 0.72 1.14
CA ASP A 187 3.99 -0.36 1.86
C ASP A 187 5.24 0.18 2.57
N GLU A 188 5.11 0.38 3.89
CA GLU A 188 6.18 0.84 4.79
C GLU A 188 6.94 2.08 4.23
N ILE A 189 6.18 3.10 3.83
CA ILE A 189 6.75 4.34 3.27
C ILE A 189 7.57 5.15 4.28
N ASP A 190 7.46 4.83 5.54
CA ASP A 190 8.12 5.41 6.70
C ASP A 190 9.46 4.73 7.05
N SER A 191 9.72 3.56 6.50
CA SER A 191 10.94 2.79 6.79
C SER A 191 12.20 3.54 6.37
N GLY A 192 13.12 3.74 7.35
CA GLY A 192 14.41 4.40 7.12
C GLY A 192 14.34 5.92 6.94
N LEU A 193 13.21 6.56 7.27
CA LEU A 193 13.08 8.02 7.28
C LEU A 193 13.52 8.60 8.63
N ASP A 194 14.19 9.77 8.57
CA ASP A 194 14.34 10.63 9.74
C ASP A 194 13.03 11.36 10.05
N VAL A 195 12.96 12.01 11.21
CA VAL A 195 11.74 12.69 11.70
C VAL A 195 11.23 13.76 10.74
N ASP A 196 12.14 14.51 10.11
CA ASP A 196 11.76 15.57 9.18
C ASP A 196 11.24 15.02 7.85
N ALA A 197 11.87 13.97 7.32
CA ALA A 197 11.41 13.29 6.12
C ALA A 197 10.06 12.59 6.35
N LEU A 198 9.87 11.97 7.51
CA LEU A 198 8.62 11.33 7.91
C LEU A 198 7.47 12.33 7.93
N ARG A 199 7.67 13.49 8.56
CA ARG A 199 6.68 14.58 8.59
C ARG A 199 6.33 15.04 7.17
N ILE A 200 7.35 15.30 6.32
CA ILE A 200 7.13 15.75 4.94
C ILE A 200 6.30 14.73 4.16
N VAL A 201 6.63 13.44 4.29
CA VAL A 201 5.90 12.35 3.62
C VAL A 201 4.47 12.27 4.14
N GLY A 202 4.27 12.20 5.46
CA GLY A 202 2.96 12.10 6.07
C GLY A 202 2.03 13.27 5.72
N GLU A 203 2.51 14.52 5.88
CA GLU A 203 1.75 15.72 5.51
C GLU A 203 1.38 15.72 4.01
N ASN A 204 2.29 15.33 3.12
CA ASN A 204 2.00 15.29 1.68
C ASN A 204 1.00 14.19 1.31
N VAL A 205 1.06 13.01 1.95
CA VAL A 205 0.05 11.95 1.78
C VAL A 205 -1.31 12.43 2.31
N ASN A 206 -1.34 13.00 3.50
CA ASN A 206 -2.58 13.48 4.11
C ASN A 206 -3.26 14.57 3.28
N ASN A 207 -2.47 15.49 2.70
CA ASN A 207 -2.98 16.55 1.83
C ASN A 207 -3.58 16.04 0.49
N MET A 208 -3.37 14.78 0.14
CA MET A 208 -4.01 14.16 -1.02
C MET A 208 -5.40 13.60 -0.70
N LYS A 209 -5.75 13.43 0.59
CA LYS A 209 -7.06 12.92 1.00
C LYS A 209 -8.18 13.76 0.39
N SER A 210 -9.01 13.15 -0.39
CA SER A 210 -10.11 13.81 -1.13
C SER A 210 -11.18 12.78 -1.51
N PRO A 211 -12.39 13.19 -1.88
CA PRO A 211 -13.43 12.27 -2.33
C PRO A 211 -13.02 11.34 -3.48
N ASP A 212 -11.99 11.71 -4.24
CA ASP A 212 -11.48 10.94 -5.39
C ASP A 212 -10.23 10.11 -5.06
N PHE A 213 -9.73 10.13 -3.83
CA PHE A 213 -8.50 9.46 -3.43
C PHE A 213 -8.64 8.73 -2.11
N GLY A 214 -8.37 7.42 -2.10
CA GLY A 214 -8.29 6.58 -0.92
C GLY A 214 -6.89 5.95 -0.78
N ALA A 215 -6.54 5.52 0.44
CA ALA A 215 -5.25 4.88 0.68
C ALA A 215 -5.36 3.69 1.62
N LEU A 216 -4.59 2.64 1.31
CA LEU A 216 -4.29 1.52 2.20
C LEU A 216 -2.82 1.62 2.61
N ILE A 217 -2.59 1.81 3.89
CA ILE A 217 -1.28 2.15 4.45
C ILE A 217 -0.80 1.00 5.34
N ILE A 218 0.36 0.46 5.03
CA ILE A 218 1.05 -0.49 5.89
C ILE A 218 2.17 0.26 6.60
N THR A 219 2.15 0.25 7.91
CA THR A 219 3.19 0.84 8.74
C THR A 219 3.35 0.07 10.04
N HIS A 220 4.55 0.11 10.60
CA HIS A 220 4.90 -0.35 11.92
C HIS A 220 5.19 0.81 12.88
N TYR A 221 5.15 2.05 12.38
CA TYR A 221 5.52 3.24 13.14
C TYR A 221 4.32 4.14 13.37
N GLU A 222 3.90 4.24 14.61
CA GLU A 222 2.84 5.13 15.06
C GLU A 222 3.08 6.59 14.63
N ARG A 223 4.35 7.03 14.66
CA ARG A 223 4.72 8.40 14.29
C ARG A 223 4.31 8.86 12.89
N LEU A 224 4.16 7.95 11.92
CA LEU A 224 3.61 8.32 10.62
C LEU A 224 2.13 8.68 10.74
N LEU A 225 1.41 7.93 11.60
CA LEU A 225 -0.03 8.06 11.77
C LEU A 225 -0.41 9.39 12.41
N ASP A 226 0.49 10.02 13.19
CA ASP A 226 0.30 11.37 13.75
C ASP A 226 0.06 12.44 12.67
N TYR A 227 0.53 12.20 11.45
CA TYR A 227 0.39 13.12 10.32
C TYR A 227 -0.76 12.77 9.38
N LEU A 228 -1.52 11.71 9.66
CA LEU A 228 -2.55 11.17 8.77
C LEU A 228 -3.93 11.16 9.44
N ASN A 229 -4.95 11.56 8.69
CA ASN A 229 -6.35 11.43 9.11
C ASN A 229 -6.85 10.03 8.77
N ILE A 230 -6.64 9.06 9.67
CA ILE A 230 -7.02 7.66 9.50
C ILE A 230 -8.50 7.48 9.82
N ASP A 231 -9.21 6.74 8.96
CA ASP A 231 -10.62 6.41 9.13
C ASP A 231 -10.81 5.01 9.73
N LYS A 232 -9.94 4.05 9.38
CA LYS A 232 -10.09 2.68 9.84
C LYS A 232 -8.73 1.96 9.97
N VAL A 233 -8.65 1.11 10.98
CA VAL A 233 -7.48 0.27 11.26
C VAL A 233 -7.88 -1.19 11.17
N HIS A 234 -7.08 -1.98 10.49
CA HIS A 234 -7.24 -3.43 10.35
C HIS A 234 -6.02 -4.13 10.92
N VAL A 235 -6.23 -5.18 11.70
CA VAL A 235 -5.12 -6.00 12.20
C VAL A 235 -5.07 -7.32 11.44
N LEU A 236 -3.96 -7.51 10.73
CA LEU A 236 -3.68 -8.72 9.96
C LEU A 236 -2.76 -9.64 10.78
N MET A 237 -3.25 -10.83 11.13
CA MET A 237 -2.48 -11.87 11.81
C MET A 237 -2.78 -13.23 11.17
N ASN A 238 -1.76 -14.08 11.08
CA ASN A 238 -1.88 -15.43 10.52
C ASN A 238 -2.60 -15.48 9.15
N GLY A 239 -2.39 -14.44 8.33
CA GLY A 239 -3.00 -14.32 7.00
C GLY A 239 -4.47 -13.91 6.97
N LYS A 240 -5.05 -13.45 8.08
CA LYS A 240 -6.44 -13.01 8.20
C LYS A 240 -6.54 -11.63 8.83
N VAL A 241 -7.52 -10.85 8.44
CA VAL A 241 -7.95 -9.66 9.21
C VAL A 241 -8.75 -10.17 10.39
N ILE A 242 -8.20 -10.02 11.61
CA ILE A 242 -8.79 -10.57 12.84
C ILE A 242 -9.67 -9.57 13.57
N THR A 243 -9.37 -8.29 13.45
CA THR A 243 -10.15 -7.21 14.06
C THR A 243 -10.01 -5.91 13.26
N GLU A 244 -10.99 -5.04 13.42
CA GLU A 244 -11.04 -3.71 12.84
C GLU A 244 -11.46 -2.69 13.91
N GLY A 245 -10.94 -1.47 13.82
CA GLY A 245 -11.26 -0.39 14.78
C GLY A 245 -10.85 0.97 14.27
N GLY A 246 -10.86 1.96 15.14
CA GLY A 246 -10.34 3.30 14.91
C GLY A 246 -8.93 3.47 15.48
N LEU A 247 -8.56 4.72 15.76
CA LEU A 247 -7.23 5.06 16.31
C LEU A 247 -6.97 4.43 17.69
N GLU A 248 -8.02 4.18 18.48
CA GLU A 248 -7.94 3.49 19.78
C GLU A 248 -7.29 2.11 19.69
N LEU A 249 -7.42 1.46 18.53
CA LEU A 249 -6.80 0.15 18.30
C LEU A 249 -5.27 0.27 18.14
N ILE A 250 -4.80 1.37 17.54
CA ILE A 250 -3.37 1.67 17.42
C ILE A 250 -2.76 1.91 18.79
N GLU A 251 -3.38 2.80 19.58
CA GLU A 251 -2.93 3.12 20.93
C GLU A 251 -2.84 1.86 21.81
N LYS A 252 -3.82 0.97 21.70
CA LYS A 252 -3.81 -0.30 22.44
C LYS A 252 -2.69 -1.24 21.99
N ILE A 253 -2.46 -1.35 20.66
CA ILE A 253 -1.38 -2.17 20.12
C ILE A 253 0.00 -1.63 20.53
N ASP A 254 0.18 -0.31 20.55
CA ASP A 254 1.45 0.30 20.97
C ASP A 254 1.72 0.08 22.46
N ALA A 255 0.69 0.18 23.30
CA ALA A 255 0.80 -0.01 24.75
C ALA A 255 0.98 -1.48 25.17
N GLU A 256 0.25 -2.40 24.56
CA GLU A 256 0.12 -3.80 25.01
C GLU A 256 0.72 -4.83 24.03
N GLY A 257 1.15 -4.39 22.82
CA GLY A 257 1.60 -5.29 21.76
C GLY A 257 0.45 -6.07 21.13
N TYR A 258 0.77 -7.23 20.53
CA TYR A 258 -0.21 -8.10 19.86
C TYR A 258 -0.63 -9.32 20.68
N ASP A 259 -0.08 -9.54 21.88
CA ASP A 259 -0.28 -10.80 22.60
C ASP A 259 -1.71 -10.95 23.11
N TRP A 260 -2.34 -9.87 23.56
CA TRP A 260 -3.75 -9.88 23.94
C TRP A 260 -4.69 -10.29 22.80
N LEU A 261 -4.36 -9.94 21.55
CA LEU A 261 -5.12 -10.38 20.36
C LEU A 261 -4.96 -11.89 20.12
N LYS A 262 -3.76 -12.46 20.37
CA LYS A 262 -3.56 -13.90 20.24
C LYS A 262 -4.42 -14.66 21.24
N GLU A 263 -4.51 -14.18 22.48
CA GLU A 263 -5.35 -14.75 23.53
C GLU A 263 -6.83 -14.64 23.19
N GLU A 264 -7.29 -13.45 22.81
CA GLU A 264 -8.71 -13.17 22.50
C GLU A 264 -9.22 -13.99 21.30
N TYR A 265 -8.40 -14.13 20.25
CA TYR A 265 -8.78 -14.85 19.04
C TYR A 265 -8.26 -16.28 18.96
N ASN A 266 -7.66 -16.81 20.05
CA ASN A 266 -7.08 -18.16 20.15
C ASN A 266 -6.12 -18.47 18.96
N LEU A 267 -5.23 -17.54 18.65
CA LEU A 267 -4.27 -17.68 17.55
C LEU A 267 -3.02 -18.42 18.03
N GLU A 268 -2.72 -19.56 17.41
CA GLU A 268 -1.48 -20.28 17.66
C GLU A 268 -0.27 -19.53 17.08
N ASP A 269 0.86 -19.53 17.81
CA ASP A 269 2.12 -18.97 17.31
C ASP A 269 2.66 -19.88 16.20
N GLU A 270 2.61 -19.44 14.94
CA GLU A 270 3.20 -20.17 13.78
C GLU A 270 4.71 -20.46 13.98
N ALA A 271 5.39 -19.72 14.87
CA ALA A 271 6.79 -20.00 15.24
C ALA A 271 6.98 -21.39 15.91
N ASN A 272 5.93 -21.97 16.50
CA ASN A 272 6.00 -23.27 17.14
C ASN A 272 5.86 -24.42 16.13
N GLU A 273 5.15 -24.23 15.01
CA GLU A 273 5.04 -25.25 13.96
C GLU A 273 6.38 -25.50 13.26
N VAL A 274 7.16 -24.44 13.02
CA VAL A 274 8.48 -24.57 12.38
C VAL A 274 9.48 -25.27 13.32
N ARG A 275 9.38 -25.08 14.64
CA ARG A 275 10.20 -25.82 15.63
C ARG A 275 9.76 -27.26 15.78
N ALA A 276 8.47 -27.56 15.76
CA ALA A 276 7.94 -28.91 15.81
C ALA A 276 8.31 -29.74 14.56
N ALA A 277 8.27 -29.13 13.38
CA ALA A 277 8.69 -29.76 12.12
C ALA A 277 10.22 -29.98 12.03
N GLY A 278 11.01 -29.09 12.68
CA GLY A 278 12.49 -29.19 12.72
C GLY A 278 13.03 -30.28 13.67
N ILE A 279 12.24 -30.79 14.62
CA ILE A 279 12.68 -31.79 15.60
C ILE A 279 12.59 -33.23 15.04
N ILE A 280 11.90 -33.47 13.94
CA ILE A 280 11.78 -34.82 13.34
C ILE A 280 13.01 -35.17 12.46
N GLY A 281 13.95 -34.27 12.22
CA GLY A 281 15.08 -34.42 11.30
C GLY A 281 16.44 -34.79 11.91
N THR A 282 16.59 -34.90 13.24
CA THR A 282 17.87 -35.26 13.86
C THR A 282 17.81 -36.60 14.56
N CYS A 283 17.81 -37.68 13.77
CA CYS A 283 18.12 -39.00 14.27
C CYS A 283 19.37 -39.55 13.59
N ALA A 284 20.37 -39.81 14.43
CA ALA A 284 21.44 -40.76 14.25
C ALA A 284 22.51 -40.50 13.16
N VAL A 285 23.54 -39.73 13.50
CA VAL A 285 24.87 -40.10 13.04
C VAL A 285 25.56 -40.82 14.19
N LYS A 286 25.66 -42.16 14.06
CA LYS A 286 26.48 -43.02 14.90
C LYS A 286 27.96 -42.65 14.72
N ASN A 287 28.61 -42.20 15.78
CA ASN A 287 30.06 -42.19 15.88
C ASN A 287 30.60 -43.63 15.79
N THR A 288 31.26 -43.94 14.72
CA THR A 288 32.26 -45.02 14.67
C THR A 288 33.62 -44.39 14.42
N LEU A 289 34.24 -43.93 15.49
CA LEU A 289 35.69 -43.83 15.55
C LEU A 289 36.18 -45.14 16.13
N GLY A 290 36.62 -46.02 15.26
CA GLY A 290 37.42 -47.17 15.64
C GLY A 290 38.89 -46.77 15.86
N ASP A 291 39.40 -47.14 17.02
CA ASP A 291 40.82 -47.21 17.31
C ASP A 291 41.56 -48.01 16.23
N LYS A 292 42.68 -47.48 15.77
CA LYS A 292 43.84 -48.28 15.36
C LYS A 292 45.13 -47.55 15.81
N ASN A 293 45.72 -48.12 16.85
CA ASN A 293 47.17 -48.06 17.09
C ASN A 293 47.89 -48.73 15.90
N GLU A 294 48.89 -48.09 15.37
CA GLU A 294 50.29 -48.44 15.20
C GLU A 294 51.04 -47.35 14.47
#